data_20771395f964c9617fa5cff9ae2bc193
#
_entry.id   20771395f964c9617fa5cff9ae2bc193
#
_cell.length_a   1.000
_cell.length_b   1.000
_cell.length_c   1.000
_cell.angle_alpha   90.00
_cell.angle_beta   90.00
_cell.angle_gamma   90.00
#
_symmetry.space_group_name_H-M   'P 1'
#
loop_
_entity.id
_entity.type
_entity.pdbx_description
1 polymer ?
#
loop_
_entity_poly.entity_id
_entity_poly.type
_entity_poly.pdbx_seq_one_letter_code
_entity_poly.pdbx_strand_id
1 'polypeptide(L)'
;MRSYEIKRGHWKKLEKGGLKKKLAENFGDITDNDDWHVASYGALKQITVRMVSKSEIELDTQLDPEAALEVATKTHQHYNTFLESVTGFNAKQRADRAKAKAKAEAKAKAAAAQENDD
;
A
#
# COMPACT_ATOMS: atom_id res chain seq x y z
N MET A 1 -1.68 -5.27 -8.05
CA MET A 1 -1.66 -5.29 -6.58
C MET A 1 -0.26 -4.94 -6.09
N ARG A 2 -0.17 -4.12 -5.07
CA ARG A 2 1.12 -3.67 -4.52
C ARG A 2 1.24 -4.09 -3.06
N SER A 3 2.48 -4.37 -2.63
CA SER A 3 2.81 -4.64 -1.23
C SER A 3 3.69 -3.52 -0.71
N TYR A 4 3.47 -3.15 0.56
CA TYR A 4 4.31 -2.17 1.24
C TYR A 4 4.77 -2.74 2.57
N GLU A 5 6.03 -2.48 2.92
CA GLU A 5 6.57 -2.86 4.21
C GLU A 5 6.02 -1.94 5.30
N ILE A 6 5.78 -2.51 6.48
CA ILE A 6 5.37 -1.77 7.67
C ILE A 6 6.62 -1.58 8.55
N LYS A 7 6.85 -0.35 9.02
CA LYS A 7 7.94 -0.04 9.93
C LYS A 7 7.86 -0.91 11.17
N ARG A 8 9.00 -1.40 11.63
CA ARG A 8 9.09 -2.28 12.81
C ARG A 8 8.34 -1.70 14.00
N GLY A 9 7.42 -2.51 14.55
CA GLY A 9 6.61 -2.09 15.69
C GLY A 9 5.37 -1.25 15.35
N HIS A 10 5.27 -0.76 14.12
CA HIS A 10 4.13 0.08 13.69
C HIS A 10 2.83 -0.73 13.53
N TRP A 11 2.94 -2.04 13.31
CA TRP A 11 1.81 -2.94 13.16
C TRP A 11 0.84 -2.89 14.36
N LYS A 12 1.35 -2.52 15.52
CA LYS A 12 0.53 -2.39 16.74
C LYS A 12 -0.58 -1.35 16.59
N LYS A 13 -0.36 -0.35 15.76
CA LYS A 13 -1.36 0.69 15.43
C LYS A 13 -2.38 0.20 14.43
N LEU A 14 -2.11 -0.90 13.74
CA LEU A 14 -2.98 -1.47 12.70
C LEU A 14 -3.81 -2.64 13.21
N GLU A 15 -3.46 -3.23 14.34
CA GLU A 15 -4.19 -4.34 14.94
C GLU A 15 -5.60 -3.92 15.41
N LYS A 16 -6.47 -4.91 15.57
CA LYS A 16 -7.81 -4.74 16.19
C LYS A 16 -8.64 -3.62 15.54
N GLY A 17 -8.61 -3.59 14.20
CA GLY A 17 -9.37 -2.59 13.45
C GLY A 17 -8.66 -1.27 13.24
N GLY A 18 -7.40 -1.13 13.67
CA GLY A 18 -6.61 0.08 13.47
C GLY A 18 -6.40 0.43 12.00
N LEU A 19 -6.17 -0.57 11.15
CA LEU A 19 -6.05 -0.37 9.70
C LEU A 19 -7.34 0.21 9.10
N LYS A 20 -8.48 -0.37 9.44
CA LYS A 20 -9.79 0.11 9.01
C LYS A 20 -10.04 1.54 9.48
N LYS A 21 -9.69 1.85 10.73
CA LYS A 21 -9.85 3.18 11.31
C LYS A 21 -9.03 4.22 10.54
N LYS A 22 -7.77 3.91 10.23
CA LYS A 22 -6.89 4.80 9.45
C LYS A 22 -7.41 5.00 8.03
N LEU A 23 -7.93 3.94 7.41
CA LEU A 23 -8.55 4.01 6.10
C LEU A 23 -9.79 4.93 6.13
N ALA A 24 -10.65 4.78 7.15
CA ALA A 24 -11.84 5.60 7.31
C ALA A 24 -11.50 7.08 7.57
N GLU A 25 -10.46 7.35 8.34
CA GLU A 25 -10.00 8.73 8.61
C GLU A 25 -9.57 9.45 7.34
N ASN A 26 -8.99 8.72 6.37
CA ASN A 26 -8.49 9.30 5.12
C ASN A 26 -9.50 9.24 3.96
N PHE A 27 -10.36 8.23 3.91
CA PHE A 27 -11.21 7.97 2.74
C PHE A 27 -12.71 7.89 3.07
N GLY A 28 -13.12 7.96 4.32
CA GLY A 28 -14.52 7.94 4.72
C GLY A 28 -15.08 6.54 4.89
N ASP A 29 -16.23 6.26 4.27
CA ASP A 29 -16.94 4.99 4.48
C ASP A 29 -16.17 3.78 3.99
N ILE A 30 -16.11 2.75 4.83
CA ILE A 30 -15.36 1.52 4.55
C ILE A 30 -16.33 0.35 4.47
N THR A 31 -16.17 -0.49 3.45
CA THR A 31 -16.86 -1.75 3.30
C THR A 31 -15.87 -2.88 3.53
N ASP A 32 -16.22 -3.84 4.37
CA ASP A 32 -15.39 -5.02 4.59
C ASP A 32 -15.82 -6.14 3.63
N ASN A 33 -14.84 -6.78 3.00
CA ASN A 33 -15.04 -7.94 2.13
C ASN A 33 -13.99 -8.98 2.51
N ASP A 34 -14.39 -9.95 3.34
CA ASP A 34 -13.48 -10.91 3.97
C ASP A 34 -12.38 -10.19 4.76
N ASP A 35 -11.11 -10.45 4.45
CA ASP A 35 -9.96 -9.79 5.11
C ASP A 35 -9.64 -8.43 4.52
N TRP A 36 -10.33 -8.04 3.44
CA TRP A 36 -10.08 -6.80 2.73
C TRP A 36 -10.97 -5.67 3.22
N HIS A 37 -10.40 -4.48 3.33
CA HIS A 37 -11.13 -3.24 3.57
C HIS A 37 -11.19 -2.47 2.27
N VAL A 38 -12.38 -2.04 1.89
CA VAL A 38 -12.63 -1.38 0.60
C VAL A 38 -13.18 0.02 0.81
N ALA A 39 -12.61 0.99 0.13
CA ALA A 39 -13.05 2.39 0.17
C ALA A 39 -12.99 3.00 -1.22
N SER A 40 -13.52 4.22 -1.35
CA SER A 40 -13.38 5.05 -2.55
C SER A 40 -13.20 6.50 -2.14
N TYR A 41 -12.49 7.28 -2.95
CA TYR A 41 -12.25 8.70 -2.67
C TYR A 41 -11.79 9.42 -3.93
N GLY A 42 -12.49 10.49 -4.30
CA GLY A 42 -12.08 11.35 -5.42
C GLY A 42 -11.82 10.56 -6.70
N ALA A 43 -10.59 10.60 -7.20
CA ALA A 43 -10.15 9.89 -8.39
C ALA A 43 -9.92 8.38 -8.16
N LEU A 44 -9.92 7.92 -6.91
CA LEU A 44 -9.86 6.50 -6.58
C LEU A 44 -11.27 5.92 -6.62
N LYS A 45 -11.59 5.19 -7.68
CA LYS A 45 -12.85 4.47 -7.78
C LYS A 45 -12.96 3.41 -6.70
N GLN A 46 -11.82 2.79 -6.39
CA GLN A 46 -11.73 1.76 -5.37
C GLN A 46 -10.31 1.67 -4.84
N ILE A 47 -10.18 1.57 -3.53
CA ILE A 47 -8.95 1.18 -2.86
C ILE A 47 -9.28 -0.02 -1.97
N THR A 48 -8.52 -1.10 -2.13
CA THR A 48 -8.68 -2.33 -1.39
C THR A 48 -7.38 -2.61 -0.65
N VAL A 49 -7.44 -2.80 0.66
CA VAL A 49 -6.25 -2.96 1.48
C VAL A 49 -6.46 -4.04 2.55
N ARG A 50 -5.41 -4.80 2.82
CA ARG A 50 -5.38 -5.75 3.93
C ARG A 50 -3.98 -5.83 4.54
N MET A 51 -3.93 -6.23 5.81
CA MET A 51 -2.69 -6.54 6.50
C MET A 51 -2.34 -8.01 6.27
N VAL A 52 -1.24 -8.26 5.60
CA VAL A 52 -0.78 -9.63 5.28
C VAL A 52 -0.05 -10.24 6.47
N SER A 53 0.78 -9.40 7.14
CA SER A 53 1.57 -9.81 8.30
C SER A 53 1.89 -8.57 9.13
N LYS A 54 2.62 -8.76 10.22
CA LYS A 54 3.07 -7.65 11.08
C LYS A 54 4.03 -6.70 10.37
N SER A 55 4.60 -7.11 9.24
CA SER A 55 5.59 -6.33 8.49
C SER A 55 5.15 -5.92 7.09
N GLU A 56 3.94 -6.29 6.65
CA GLU A 56 3.53 -6.06 5.28
C GLU A 56 2.02 -5.86 5.13
N ILE A 57 1.64 -4.92 4.28
CA ILE A 57 0.26 -4.74 3.81
C ILE A 57 0.20 -4.95 2.31
N GLU A 58 -0.91 -5.44 1.81
CA GLU A 58 -1.23 -5.48 0.38
C GLU A 58 -2.31 -4.47 0.07
N LEU A 59 -2.22 -3.88 -1.10
CA LEU A 59 -3.11 -2.81 -1.51
C LEU A 59 -3.31 -2.85 -3.02
N ASP A 60 -4.56 -2.66 -3.45
CA ASP A 60 -4.93 -2.54 -4.85
C ASP A 60 -5.77 -1.28 -5.04
N THR A 61 -5.57 -0.60 -6.15
CA THR A 61 -6.29 0.64 -6.46
C THR A 61 -6.84 0.61 -7.88
N GLN A 62 -8.00 1.25 -8.06
CA GLN A 62 -8.57 1.52 -9.37
C GLN A 62 -8.77 3.04 -9.47
N LEU A 63 -8.09 3.64 -10.42
CA LEU A 63 -8.17 5.08 -10.65
C LEU A 63 -9.18 5.40 -11.75
N ASP A 64 -9.81 6.58 -11.65
CA ASP A 64 -10.67 7.12 -12.69
C ASP A 64 -9.80 7.88 -13.69
N PRO A 65 -9.64 7.39 -14.93
CA PRO A 65 -8.81 8.06 -15.93
C PRO A 65 -9.40 9.40 -16.41
N GLU A 66 -10.68 9.63 -16.15
CA GLU A 66 -11.38 10.86 -16.56
C GLU A 66 -11.44 11.91 -15.45
N ALA A 67 -10.87 11.61 -14.27
CA ALA A 67 -10.88 12.56 -13.15
C ALA A 67 -10.11 13.83 -13.49
N ALA A 68 -10.64 14.98 -13.06
CA ALA A 68 -9.96 16.27 -13.22
C ALA A 68 -8.62 16.27 -12.50
N LEU A 69 -7.64 17.00 -13.04
CA LEU A 69 -6.29 17.06 -12.47
C LEU A 69 -6.29 17.48 -11.00
N GLU A 70 -7.14 18.46 -10.63
CA GLU A 70 -7.25 18.91 -9.24
C GLU A 70 -7.72 17.80 -8.30
N VAL A 71 -8.70 17.02 -8.74
CA VAL A 71 -9.22 15.88 -7.98
C VAL A 71 -8.17 14.80 -7.86
N ALA A 72 -7.47 14.49 -8.95
CA ALA A 72 -6.38 13.49 -8.95
C ALA A 72 -5.25 13.89 -8.02
N THR A 73 -4.86 15.18 -8.00
CA THR A 73 -3.81 15.69 -7.12
C THR A 73 -4.18 15.55 -5.65
N LYS A 74 -5.40 15.95 -5.28
CA LYS A 74 -5.88 15.80 -3.89
C LYS A 74 -5.96 14.35 -3.48
N THR A 75 -6.45 13.50 -4.38
CA THR A 75 -6.55 12.05 -4.15
C THR A 75 -5.17 11.46 -3.86
N HIS A 76 -4.17 11.85 -4.65
CA HIS A 76 -2.80 11.40 -4.48
C HIS A 76 -2.21 11.83 -3.12
N GLN A 77 -2.49 13.05 -2.69
CA GLN A 77 -2.06 13.55 -1.37
C GLN A 77 -2.68 12.74 -0.23
N HIS A 78 -3.98 12.46 -0.31
CA HIS A 78 -4.68 11.63 0.69
C HIS A 78 -4.15 10.20 0.69
N TYR A 79 -3.87 9.66 -0.48
CA TYR A 79 -3.29 8.33 -0.64
C TYR A 79 -1.92 8.23 0.05
N ASN A 80 -1.05 9.22 -0.17
CA ASN A 80 0.26 9.27 0.46
C ASN A 80 0.15 9.43 1.98
N THR A 81 -0.76 10.26 2.46
CA THR A 81 -1.01 10.46 3.90
C THR A 81 -1.48 9.14 4.54
N PHE A 82 -2.38 8.44 3.87
CA PHE A 82 -2.84 7.12 4.33
C PHE A 82 -1.68 6.13 4.42
N LEU A 83 -0.88 5.99 3.36
CA LEU A 83 0.25 5.08 3.34
C LEU A 83 1.28 5.41 4.42
N GLU A 84 1.58 6.68 4.64
CA GLU A 84 2.48 7.10 5.71
C GLU A 84 1.92 6.73 7.09
N SER A 85 0.62 6.89 7.29
CA SER A 85 -0.02 6.56 8.57
C SER A 85 -0.04 5.06 8.85
N VAL A 86 -0.15 4.21 7.82
CA VAL A 86 -0.22 2.75 8.00
C VAL A 86 1.15 2.08 7.93
N THR A 87 2.08 2.58 7.13
CA THR A 87 3.42 1.98 7.00
C THR A 87 4.43 2.56 7.97
N GLY A 88 4.24 3.79 8.42
CA GLY A 88 5.23 4.53 9.21
C GLY A 88 6.37 5.11 8.37
N PHE A 89 6.30 4.99 7.04
CA PHE A 89 7.30 5.50 6.10
C PHE A 89 6.69 6.56 5.18
N ASN A 90 7.44 7.64 4.94
CA ASN A 90 7.04 8.66 3.96
C ASN A 90 7.24 8.15 2.52
N ALA A 91 6.83 8.94 1.53
CA ALA A 91 6.88 8.53 0.12
C ALA A 91 8.30 8.17 -0.33
N LYS A 92 9.30 8.93 0.06
CA LYS A 92 10.70 8.67 -0.27
C LYS A 92 11.19 7.36 0.33
N GLN A 93 10.89 7.13 1.61
CA GLN A 93 11.28 5.91 2.30
C GLN A 93 10.62 4.67 1.68
N ARG A 94 9.34 4.78 1.31
CA ARG A 94 8.64 3.70 0.62
C ARG A 94 9.26 3.39 -0.74
N ALA A 95 9.61 4.44 -1.50
CA ALA A 95 10.25 4.27 -2.80
C ALA A 95 11.63 3.61 -2.69
N ASP A 96 12.43 4.05 -1.73
CA ASP A 96 13.76 3.49 -1.49
C ASP A 96 13.68 2.01 -1.09
N ARG A 97 12.71 1.65 -0.25
CA ARG A 97 12.49 0.25 0.15
C ARG A 97 11.99 -0.61 -1.00
N ALA A 98 11.11 -0.09 -1.84
CA ALA A 98 10.62 -0.79 -3.02
C ALA A 98 11.76 -1.06 -4.01
N LYS A 99 12.66 -0.10 -4.22
CA LYS A 99 13.84 -0.26 -5.06
C LYS A 99 14.78 -1.33 -4.49
N ALA A 100 15.04 -1.30 -3.20
CA ALA A 100 15.89 -2.28 -2.53
C ALA A 100 15.31 -3.68 -2.66
N LYS A 101 14.01 -3.85 -2.47
CA LYS A 101 13.30 -5.12 -2.62
C LYS A 101 13.38 -5.63 -4.07
N ALA A 102 13.10 -4.77 -5.03
CA ALA A 102 13.17 -5.13 -6.45
C ALA A 102 14.58 -5.55 -6.86
N LYS A 103 15.60 -4.84 -6.37
CA LYS A 103 17.01 -5.17 -6.63
C LYS A 103 17.39 -6.51 -6.02
N ALA A 104 16.95 -6.79 -4.81
CA ALA A 104 17.20 -8.07 -4.15
C ALA A 104 16.51 -9.22 -4.88
N GLU A 105 15.27 -9.04 -5.34
CA GLU A 105 14.55 -10.04 -6.13
C GLU A 105 15.21 -10.30 -7.49
N ALA A 106 15.65 -9.25 -8.16
CA ALA A 106 16.36 -9.39 -9.43
C ALA A 106 17.68 -10.13 -9.27
N LYS A 107 18.42 -9.85 -8.21
CA LYS A 107 19.67 -10.53 -7.89
C LYS A 107 19.42 -12.01 -7.56
N ALA A 108 18.36 -12.32 -6.82
CA ALA A 108 18.00 -13.71 -6.50
C ALA A 108 17.61 -14.48 -7.77
N LYS A 109 16.85 -13.86 -8.68
CA LYS A 109 16.49 -14.47 -9.96
C LYS A 109 17.70 -14.72 -10.84
N ALA A 110 18.64 -13.77 -10.89
CA ALA A 110 19.88 -13.91 -11.66
C ALA A 110 20.73 -15.07 -11.12
N ALA A 111 20.85 -15.19 -9.81
CA ALA A 111 21.57 -16.29 -9.18
C ALA A 111 20.89 -17.65 -9.46
N ALA A 112 19.57 -17.71 -9.38
CA ALA A 112 18.82 -18.94 -9.69
C ALA A 112 18.96 -19.34 -11.17
N ALA A 113 18.94 -18.36 -12.07
CA ALA A 113 19.13 -18.59 -13.51
C ALA A 113 20.52 -19.15 -13.80
N GLN A 114 21.57 -18.66 -13.13
CA GLN A 114 22.93 -19.15 -13.28
C GLN A 114 23.08 -20.59 -12.79
N GLU A 115 22.40 -20.96 -11.74
CA GLU A 115 22.40 -22.33 -11.22
C GLU A 115 21.74 -23.31 -12.21
N ASN A 116 20.74 -22.85 -12.94
CA ASN A 116 20.01 -23.67 -13.91
C ASN A 116 20.75 -23.87 -15.24
N ASP A 117 21.77 -23.07 -15.54
CA ASP A 117 22.55 -23.15 -16.77
C ASP A 117 23.66 -24.21 -16.71
N ASP A 118 23.86 -24.80 -15.57
CA ASP A 118 24.77 -25.91 -15.41
C ASP A 118 24.04 -27.27 -15.64
#